data_1489e59b47df7da4bd96048ed63e1a03
#
_entry.id   1489e59b47df7da4bd96048ed63e1a03
#
_cell.length_a   1.000
_cell.length_b   1.000
_cell.length_c   1.000
_cell.angle_alpha   90.00
_cell.angle_beta   90.00
_cell.angle_gamma   90.00
#
_symmetry.space_group_name_H-M   'P 1'
#
loop_
_entity.id
_entity.type
_entity.pdbx_description
1 polymer ?
#
loop_
_entity_poly.entity_id
_entity_poly.type
_entity_poly.pdbx_seq_one_letter_code
_entity_poly.pdbx_strand_id
1 'polypeptide(L)'
;MGKIYTPKELLSVLIGFDTTSFRSNRDMIDFIVDYLSSHGISSSLGFNEEETKADLVATIGPQVAGGIILSGHTDVVPVAGQDWNTDPFVAQEKGDKIFGRGSCDMKGFIAVVLAMIPEILKFNLKVPLHLAFSYDEEVGCLGAPALISRILKDIAPPSAAIIGEPTGMKLVNAHKGGTMFETTITGCAGHASQTQNGVNAISLAGLCISFLDKKAEEFKIKGPRDDRMEPPYNTISIGTIEGGTAHNIIAGSCKLVWGCRSIAKEDAISLMDEFINYCNREIIPPFKKISTDTEILTTEINGIPPLMARESNPAE
;
A
#
# COMPACT_ATOMS: atom_id res chain seq x y z
N MET A 1 -13.36 34.69 -8.77
CA MET A 1 -13.66 33.31 -9.20
C MET A 1 -12.36 32.66 -9.61
N GLY A 2 -12.07 31.50 -9.05
CA GLY A 2 -10.86 30.74 -9.40
C GLY A 2 -10.85 30.31 -10.87
N LYS A 3 -9.68 29.92 -11.36
CA LYS A 3 -9.52 29.38 -12.71
C LYS A 3 -10.28 28.05 -12.79
N ILE A 4 -11.14 27.93 -13.79
CA ILE A 4 -11.85 26.67 -14.09
C ILE A 4 -10.97 25.85 -15.03
N TYR A 5 -10.72 24.62 -14.65
CA TYR A 5 -9.96 23.65 -15.45
C TYR A 5 -10.87 22.50 -15.87
N THR A 6 -10.62 21.93 -17.02
CA THR A 6 -11.14 20.60 -17.38
C THR A 6 -10.41 19.50 -16.60
N PRO A 7 -11.00 18.31 -16.44
CA PRO A 7 -10.31 17.17 -15.82
C PRO A 7 -8.95 16.85 -16.47
N LYS A 8 -8.86 16.99 -17.78
CA LYS A 8 -7.66 16.75 -18.56
C LYS A 8 -6.55 17.78 -18.28
N GLU A 9 -6.91 19.06 -18.17
CA GLU A 9 -5.94 20.12 -17.80
C GLU A 9 -5.43 19.92 -16.39
N LEU A 10 -6.30 19.60 -15.41
CA LEU A 10 -5.87 19.28 -14.05
C LEU A 10 -4.99 18.05 -14.00
N LEU A 11 -5.36 16.97 -14.71
CA LEU A 11 -4.54 15.79 -14.78
C LEU A 11 -3.14 16.08 -15.32
N SER A 12 -3.06 16.92 -16.37
CA SER A 12 -1.77 17.33 -16.93
C SER A 12 -0.92 18.10 -15.91
N VAL A 13 -1.53 18.98 -15.13
CA VAL A 13 -0.84 19.71 -14.05
C VAL A 13 -0.37 18.74 -12.95
N LEU A 14 -1.27 17.84 -12.49
CA LEU A 14 -0.96 16.93 -11.39
C LEU A 14 0.12 15.90 -11.77
N ILE A 15 0.14 15.41 -13.02
CA ILE A 15 1.21 14.52 -13.52
C ILE A 15 2.57 15.23 -13.45
N GLY A 16 2.60 16.55 -13.68
CA GLY A 16 3.83 17.36 -13.65
C GLY A 16 4.55 17.40 -12.29
N PHE A 17 3.87 17.04 -11.20
CA PHE A 17 4.50 16.89 -9.88
C PHE A 17 5.08 15.48 -9.73
N ASP A 18 6.40 15.38 -9.56
CA ASP A 18 7.03 14.09 -9.19
C ASP A 18 6.82 13.80 -7.70
N THR A 19 5.73 13.14 -7.41
CA THR A 19 5.33 12.71 -6.07
C THR A 19 5.61 11.22 -5.81
N THR A 20 6.70 10.68 -6.38
CA THR A 20 7.14 9.31 -6.08
C THR A 20 7.23 9.13 -4.57
N SER A 21 6.76 7.97 -4.04
CA SER A 21 6.48 7.77 -2.59
C SER A 21 7.62 8.13 -1.63
N PHE A 22 8.89 8.09 -2.06
CA PHE A 22 10.03 8.54 -1.25
C PHE A 22 10.38 10.04 -1.44
N ARG A 23 9.59 10.79 -2.22
CA ARG A 23 9.73 12.23 -2.43
C ARG A 23 8.64 13.01 -1.70
N SER A 24 8.83 14.32 -1.62
CA SER A 24 7.82 15.24 -1.11
C SER A 24 6.60 15.31 -2.05
N ASN A 25 5.40 15.38 -1.48
CA ASN A 25 4.16 15.69 -2.23
C ASN A 25 3.70 17.13 -2.01
N ARG A 26 4.50 17.97 -1.30
CA ARG A 26 4.09 19.30 -0.84
C ARG A 26 3.70 20.22 -1.97
N ASP A 27 4.47 20.30 -3.05
CA ASP A 27 4.16 21.20 -4.17
C ASP A 27 2.80 20.87 -4.81
N MET A 28 2.46 19.57 -4.90
CA MET A 28 1.15 19.15 -5.39
C MET A 28 0.03 19.49 -4.40
N ILE A 29 0.25 19.27 -3.11
CA ILE A 29 -0.71 19.63 -2.07
C ILE A 29 -0.93 21.15 -2.03
N ASP A 30 0.13 21.95 -2.08
CA ASP A 30 0.04 23.42 -2.07
C ASP A 30 -0.75 23.92 -3.29
N PHE A 31 -0.52 23.34 -4.49
CA PHE A 31 -1.35 23.61 -5.67
C PHE A 31 -2.83 23.29 -5.43
N ILE A 32 -3.14 22.15 -4.80
CA ILE A 32 -4.54 21.75 -4.50
C ILE A 32 -5.17 22.71 -3.48
N VAL A 33 -4.42 23.11 -2.44
CA VAL A 33 -4.86 24.10 -1.44
C VAL A 33 -5.20 25.43 -2.11
N ASP A 34 -4.33 25.96 -2.96
CA ASP A 34 -4.54 27.20 -3.69
C ASP A 34 -5.76 27.10 -4.62
N TYR A 35 -5.91 25.99 -5.31
CA TYR A 35 -7.08 25.75 -6.16
C TYR A 35 -8.38 25.75 -5.35
N LEU A 36 -8.44 25.00 -4.25
CA LEU A 36 -9.61 24.96 -3.35
C LEU A 36 -9.91 26.35 -2.77
N SER A 37 -8.90 27.04 -2.28
CA SER A 37 -9.02 28.38 -1.72
C SER A 37 -9.56 29.40 -2.74
N SER A 38 -9.13 29.29 -4.02
CA SER A 38 -9.64 30.15 -5.11
C SER A 38 -11.14 29.97 -5.38
N HIS A 39 -11.72 28.85 -4.93
CA HIS A 39 -13.14 28.53 -4.98
C HIS A 39 -13.85 28.73 -3.64
N GLY A 40 -13.19 29.33 -2.64
CA GLY A 40 -13.76 29.61 -1.31
C GLY A 40 -13.84 28.38 -0.40
N ILE A 41 -13.09 27.32 -0.69
CA ILE A 41 -13.06 26.09 0.10
C ILE A 41 -11.79 26.10 0.95
N SER A 42 -11.95 26.02 2.27
CA SER A 42 -10.86 25.85 3.22
C SER A 42 -10.44 24.38 3.30
N SER A 43 -9.14 24.15 3.41
CA SER A 43 -8.55 22.83 3.63
C SER A 43 -7.75 22.79 4.92
N SER A 44 -7.60 21.61 5.49
CA SER A 44 -6.79 21.32 6.68
C SER A 44 -5.72 20.31 6.26
N LEU A 45 -4.48 20.53 6.68
CA LEU A 45 -3.34 19.68 6.36
C LEU A 45 -2.86 18.93 7.59
N GLY A 46 -2.43 17.68 7.41
CA GLY A 46 -1.65 16.90 8.34
C GLY A 46 -0.28 16.61 7.73
N PHE A 47 0.76 16.55 8.53
CA PHE A 47 2.12 16.40 8.07
C PHE A 47 2.75 15.14 8.66
N ASN A 48 3.70 14.53 7.92
CA ASN A 48 4.60 13.54 8.50
C ASN A 48 5.59 14.23 9.47
N GLU A 49 6.37 13.44 10.22
CA GLU A 49 7.29 13.97 11.25
C GLU A 49 8.33 14.95 10.67
N GLU A 50 8.81 14.72 9.45
CA GLU A 50 9.79 15.57 8.77
C GLU A 50 9.16 16.76 8.03
N GLU A 51 7.84 16.90 8.05
CA GLU A 51 7.07 17.92 7.34
C GLU A 51 7.33 17.96 5.80
N THR A 52 7.86 16.86 5.26
CA THR A 52 8.13 16.72 3.83
C THR A 52 6.92 16.24 3.04
N LYS A 53 5.92 15.68 3.73
CA LYS A 53 4.67 15.19 3.14
C LYS A 53 3.48 15.74 3.89
N ALA A 54 2.38 15.93 3.15
CA ALA A 54 1.13 16.36 3.73
C ALA A 54 -0.06 15.54 3.19
N ASP A 55 -1.01 15.25 4.07
CA ASP A 55 -2.37 14.86 3.70
C ASP A 55 -3.28 16.09 3.70
N LEU A 56 -4.42 16.01 3.02
CA LEU A 56 -5.38 17.10 2.90
C LEU A 56 -6.79 16.61 3.22
N VAL A 57 -7.51 17.38 4.04
CA VAL A 57 -8.97 17.26 4.22
C VAL A 57 -9.63 18.58 3.87
N ALA A 58 -10.68 18.54 3.06
CA ALA A 58 -11.54 19.68 2.77
C ALA A 58 -13.02 19.27 2.80
N THR A 59 -13.91 20.20 3.16
CA THR A 59 -15.35 19.95 3.25
C THR A 59 -16.11 20.97 2.42
N ILE A 60 -17.04 20.48 1.60
CA ILE A 60 -17.96 21.29 0.80
C ILE A 60 -19.38 21.01 1.28
N GLY A 61 -20.14 22.07 1.60
CA GLY A 61 -21.53 21.94 2.07
C GLY A 61 -21.70 22.08 3.59
N PRO A 62 -22.85 21.65 4.15
CA PRO A 62 -23.19 21.86 5.55
C PRO A 62 -22.36 20.94 6.48
N GLN A 63 -22.12 21.39 7.72
CA GLN A 63 -21.45 20.58 8.74
C GLN A 63 -22.46 19.69 9.49
N VAL A 64 -22.93 18.66 8.82
CA VAL A 64 -23.87 17.66 9.35
C VAL A 64 -23.38 16.25 9.06
N ALA A 65 -23.85 15.27 9.82
CA ALA A 65 -23.54 13.87 9.57
C ALA A 65 -24.13 13.34 8.24
N GLY A 66 -23.63 12.22 7.74
CA GLY A 66 -24.14 11.53 6.57
C GLY A 66 -23.50 11.95 5.25
N GLY A 67 -22.40 12.69 5.29
CA GLY A 67 -21.64 13.10 4.12
C GLY A 67 -20.94 11.92 3.39
N ILE A 68 -20.35 12.23 2.26
CA ILE A 68 -19.56 11.28 1.45
C ILE A 68 -18.11 11.77 1.40
N ILE A 69 -17.16 10.86 1.58
CA ILE A 69 -15.73 11.13 1.37
C ILE A 69 -15.36 10.70 -0.05
N LEU A 70 -14.66 11.58 -0.79
CA LEU A 70 -13.91 11.26 -1.99
C LEU A 70 -12.44 11.18 -1.61
N SER A 71 -11.87 9.99 -1.65
CA SER A 71 -10.51 9.71 -1.18
C SER A 71 -9.59 9.28 -2.32
N GLY A 72 -8.35 9.74 -2.27
CA GLY A 72 -7.28 9.34 -3.18
C GLY A 72 -5.92 9.55 -2.56
N HIS A 73 -4.90 8.89 -3.13
CA HIS A 73 -3.51 9.13 -2.77
C HIS A 73 -2.81 10.03 -3.78
N THR A 74 -1.85 10.80 -3.30
CA THR A 74 -1.09 11.77 -4.09
C THR A 74 0.24 11.25 -4.60
N ASP A 75 0.75 10.20 -3.97
CA ASP A 75 2.00 9.56 -4.34
C ASP A 75 1.84 8.61 -5.53
N VAL A 76 2.96 8.21 -6.09
CA VAL A 76 3.05 7.32 -7.25
C VAL A 76 4.27 6.42 -7.12
N VAL A 77 4.20 5.21 -7.72
CA VAL A 77 5.34 4.29 -7.79
C VAL A 77 6.52 4.87 -8.58
N PRO A 78 7.77 4.42 -8.30
CA PRO A 78 8.97 4.83 -9.02
C PRO A 78 8.86 4.56 -10.53
N VAL A 79 9.58 5.37 -11.32
CA VAL A 79 9.74 5.20 -12.77
C VAL A 79 11.07 4.54 -13.15
N ALA A 80 12.01 4.44 -12.21
CA ALA A 80 13.32 3.85 -12.43
C ALA A 80 13.19 2.38 -12.84
N GLY A 81 13.99 1.96 -13.83
CA GLY A 81 13.98 0.59 -14.34
C GLY A 81 12.80 0.26 -15.26
N GLN A 82 12.00 1.24 -15.67
CA GLN A 82 10.91 1.08 -16.63
C GLN A 82 11.24 1.74 -17.97
N ASP A 83 10.86 1.09 -19.07
CA ASP A 83 11.06 1.63 -20.42
C ASP A 83 9.95 2.62 -20.78
N TRP A 84 10.19 3.90 -20.47
CA TRP A 84 9.30 4.98 -20.87
C TRP A 84 9.68 5.55 -22.24
N ASN A 85 8.70 5.67 -23.13
CA ASN A 85 8.89 6.30 -24.46
C ASN A 85 8.77 7.83 -24.42
N THR A 86 8.32 8.38 -23.29
CA THR A 86 8.11 9.82 -23.05
C THR A 86 8.53 10.15 -21.63
N ASP A 87 8.67 11.43 -21.31
CA ASP A 87 8.85 11.83 -19.90
C ASP A 87 7.64 11.41 -19.08
N PRO A 88 7.81 10.58 -18.03
CA PRO A 88 6.70 10.10 -17.21
C PRO A 88 5.96 11.18 -16.44
N PHE A 89 6.57 12.34 -16.23
CA PHE A 89 5.98 13.49 -15.53
C PHE A 89 5.50 14.60 -16.46
N VAL A 90 5.40 14.31 -17.75
CA VAL A 90 4.78 15.18 -18.76
C VAL A 90 3.60 14.44 -19.39
N ALA A 91 2.38 14.91 -19.13
CA ALA A 91 1.17 14.28 -19.67
C ALA A 91 1.20 14.28 -21.20
N GLN A 92 1.08 13.10 -21.79
CA GLN A 92 1.05 12.89 -23.26
C GLN A 92 -0.32 12.38 -23.68
N GLU A 93 -0.98 13.13 -24.54
CA GLU A 93 -2.22 12.67 -25.17
C GLU A 93 -1.91 11.90 -26.45
N LYS A 94 -2.43 10.66 -26.54
CA LYS A 94 -2.27 9.83 -27.73
C LYS A 94 -3.56 9.06 -27.99
N GLY A 95 -4.28 9.47 -29.01
CA GLY A 95 -5.62 8.95 -29.30
C GLY A 95 -6.61 9.34 -28.23
N ASP A 96 -7.27 8.35 -27.64
CA ASP A 96 -8.25 8.48 -26.55
C ASP A 96 -7.64 8.32 -25.14
N LYS A 97 -6.31 8.28 -25.04
CA LYS A 97 -5.58 8.01 -23.78
C LYS A 97 -4.65 9.15 -23.40
N ILE A 98 -4.47 9.31 -22.09
CA ILE A 98 -3.47 10.21 -21.50
C ILE A 98 -2.42 9.33 -20.82
N PHE A 99 -1.16 9.48 -21.25
CA PHE A 99 -0.01 8.78 -20.70
C PHE A 99 0.76 9.69 -19.76
N GLY A 100 1.20 9.15 -18.63
CA GLY A 100 1.99 9.81 -17.62
C GLY A 100 1.94 9.02 -16.30
N ARG A 101 2.95 9.12 -15.46
CA ARG A 101 2.96 8.45 -14.16
C ARG A 101 1.84 9.03 -13.28
N GLY A 102 1.01 8.13 -12.71
CA GLY A 102 -0.14 8.52 -11.91
C GLY A 102 -1.39 8.91 -12.72
N SER A 103 -1.37 8.83 -14.06
CA SER A 103 -2.55 9.18 -14.87
C SER A 103 -3.76 8.31 -14.55
N CYS A 104 -3.55 7.02 -14.22
CA CYS A 104 -4.57 6.07 -13.83
C CYS A 104 -4.58 5.84 -12.32
N ASP A 105 -3.42 5.71 -11.70
CA ASP A 105 -3.19 5.39 -10.30
C ASP A 105 -2.40 6.53 -9.64
N MET A 106 -3.08 7.51 -8.88
CA MET A 106 -4.51 7.74 -9.08
C MET A 106 -4.83 9.24 -9.21
N LYS A 107 -3.86 10.04 -9.74
CA LYS A 107 -4.03 11.48 -9.98
C LYS A 107 -5.21 11.80 -10.91
N GLY A 108 -5.61 10.84 -11.79
CA GLY A 108 -6.78 10.97 -12.65
C GLY A 108 -8.06 11.18 -11.86
N PHE A 109 -8.28 10.41 -10.80
CA PHE A 109 -9.43 10.59 -9.92
C PHE A 109 -9.38 11.96 -9.23
N ILE A 110 -8.24 12.35 -8.66
CA ILE A 110 -8.06 13.66 -8.02
C ILE A 110 -8.38 14.78 -9.00
N ALA A 111 -7.89 14.69 -10.23
CA ALA A 111 -8.14 15.68 -11.28
C ALA A 111 -9.64 15.81 -11.60
N VAL A 112 -10.36 14.70 -11.68
CA VAL A 112 -11.82 14.71 -11.92
C VAL A 112 -12.53 15.35 -10.72
N VAL A 113 -12.21 14.96 -9.49
CA VAL A 113 -12.81 15.54 -8.28
C VAL A 113 -12.62 17.05 -8.25
N LEU A 114 -11.39 17.54 -8.46
CA LEU A 114 -11.09 18.97 -8.46
C LEU A 114 -11.81 19.72 -9.58
N ALA A 115 -11.87 19.16 -10.78
CA ALA A 115 -12.55 19.78 -11.93
C ALA A 115 -14.06 19.90 -11.73
N MET A 116 -14.66 19.02 -10.93
CA MET A 116 -16.10 19.06 -10.63
C MET A 116 -16.48 20.08 -9.56
N ILE A 117 -15.52 20.64 -8.81
CA ILE A 117 -15.79 21.59 -7.73
C ILE A 117 -16.63 22.79 -8.18
N PRO A 118 -16.32 23.49 -9.29
CA PRO A 118 -17.16 24.63 -9.73
C PRO A 118 -18.62 24.24 -10.03
N GLU A 119 -18.85 23.02 -10.50
CA GLU A 119 -20.21 22.51 -10.74
C GLU A 119 -20.88 22.15 -9.41
N ILE A 120 -20.20 21.46 -8.50
CA ILE A 120 -20.70 21.07 -7.18
C ILE A 120 -21.16 22.31 -6.39
N LEU A 121 -20.40 23.39 -6.43
CA LEU A 121 -20.70 24.64 -5.72
C LEU A 121 -21.98 25.37 -6.23
N LYS A 122 -22.52 24.98 -7.38
CA LYS A 122 -23.81 25.50 -7.87
C LYS A 122 -25.01 24.86 -7.13
N PHE A 123 -24.79 23.75 -6.43
CA PHE A 123 -25.85 23.03 -5.75
C PHE A 123 -25.89 23.37 -4.24
N ASN A 124 -27.10 23.39 -3.69
CA ASN A 124 -27.29 23.47 -2.25
C ASN A 124 -27.25 22.05 -1.67
N LEU A 125 -26.06 21.58 -1.32
CA LEU A 125 -25.85 20.23 -0.81
C LEU A 125 -26.62 20.03 0.50
N LYS A 126 -27.31 18.88 0.63
CA LYS A 126 -28.05 18.49 1.84
C LYS A 126 -27.13 17.83 2.87
N VAL A 127 -26.08 17.18 2.41
CA VAL A 127 -25.02 16.54 3.21
C VAL A 127 -23.66 17.01 2.67
N PRO A 128 -22.62 17.00 3.50
CA PRO A 128 -21.29 17.43 3.03
C PRO A 128 -20.66 16.45 2.06
N LEU A 129 -19.83 16.99 1.19
CA LEU A 129 -18.84 16.27 0.41
C LEU A 129 -17.45 16.56 1.00
N HIS A 130 -16.74 15.52 1.40
CA HIS A 130 -15.40 15.63 1.95
C HIS A 130 -14.38 15.17 0.93
N LEU A 131 -13.29 15.91 0.78
CA LEU A 131 -12.11 15.50 0.04
C LEU A 131 -11.06 15.04 1.05
N ALA A 132 -10.46 13.88 0.80
CA ALA A 132 -9.44 13.30 1.68
C ALA A 132 -8.30 12.74 0.82
N PHE A 133 -7.18 13.44 0.77
CA PHE A 133 -6.04 13.05 -0.04
C PHE A 133 -4.86 12.67 0.85
N SER A 134 -4.41 11.43 0.72
CA SER A 134 -3.30 10.85 1.50
C SER A 134 -1.98 10.89 0.74
N TYR A 135 -0.91 10.47 1.42
CA TYR A 135 0.41 10.20 0.88
C TYR A 135 0.85 8.78 1.27
N ASP A 136 1.87 8.24 0.58
CA ASP A 136 2.51 6.95 0.86
C ASP A 136 1.54 5.76 0.86
N GLU A 137 0.56 5.77 -0.05
CA GLU A 137 -0.28 4.62 -0.32
C GLU A 137 0.54 3.48 -0.89
N GLU A 138 1.35 3.75 -1.91
CA GLU A 138 2.13 2.81 -2.73
C GLU A 138 3.23 2.06 -1.94
N VAL A 139 3.53 2.54 -0.74
CA VAL A 139 4.48 1.91 0.20
C VAL A 139 3.78 1.32 1.43
N GLY A 140 2.47 1.09 1.33
CA GLY A 140 1.66 0.39 2.33
C GLY A 140 0.72 1.28 3.13
N CYS A 141 0.14 2.29 2.52
CA CYS A 141 -0.86 3.18 3.11
C CYS A 141 -0.36 3.90 4.37
N LEU A 142 0.94 4.25 4.45
CA LEU A 142 1.56 4.76 5.68
C LEU A 142 0.96 6.09 6.16
N GLY A 143 0.48 6.95 5.25
CA GLY A 143 -0.19 8.20 5.58
C GLY A 143 -1.66 8.05 6.01
N ALA A 144 -2.31 6.94 5.64
CA ALA A 144 -3.73 6.75 5.86
C ALA A 144 -4.17 6.72 7.34
N PRO A 145 -3.45 6.08 8.29
CA PRO A 145 -3.86 6.06 9.69
C PRO A 145 -3.96 7.46 10.33
N ALA A 146 -3.01 8.36 10.02
CA ALA A 146 -3.01 9.73 10.54
C ALA A 146 -4.18 10.53 9.94
N LEU A 147 -4.39 10.43 8.62
CA LEU A 147 -5.50 11.05 7.92
C LEU A 147 -6.85 10.57 8.48
N ILE A 148 -7.05 9.26 8.66
CA ILE A 148 -8.27 8.69 9.24
C ILE A 148 -8.52 9.23 10.64
N SER A 149 -7.48 9.29 11.49
CA SER A 149 -7.60 9.82 12.86
C SER A 149 -8.07 11.27 12.86
N ARG A 150 -7.61 12.11 11.92
CA ARG A 150 -8.07 13.48 11.74
C ARG A 150 -9.50 13.54 11.24
N ILE A 151 -9.86 12.74 10.24
CA ILE A 151 -11.21 12.65 9.72
C ILE A 151 -12.20 12.34 10.86
N LEU A 152 -11.90 11.33 11.67
CA LEU A 152 -12.77 10.92 12.78
C LEU A 152 -12.92 12.00 13.87
N LYS A 153 -11.94 12.89 14.01
CA LYS A 153 -11.95 13.99 15.00
C LYS A 153 -12.60 15.26 14.47
N ASP A 154 -12.30 15.61 13.21
CA ASP A 154 -12.49 16.98 12.72
C ASP A 154 -13.75 17.13 11.84
N ILE A 155 -14.32 16.04 11.31
CA ILE A 155 -15.55 16.09 10.50
C ILE A 155 -16.68 15.28 11.12
N ALA A 156 -17.92 15.69 10.80
CA ALA A 156 -19.11 14.93 11.19
C ALA A 156 -19.10 13.55 10.49
N PRO A 157 -19.58 12.47 11.15
CA PRO A 157 -19.48 11.11 10.63
C PRO A 157 -20.04 10.99 9.21
N PRO A 158 -19.22 10.59 8.22
CA PRO A 158 -19.66 10.34 6.86
C PRO A 158 -20.48 9.04 6.79
N SER A 159 -21.37 8.93 5.80
CA SER A 159 -22.12 7.70 5.54
C SER A 159 -21.32 6.71 4.68
N ALA A 160 -20.45 7.21 3.82
CA ALA A 160 -19.66 6.41 2.89
C ALA A 160 -18.33 7.09 2.51
N ALA A 161 -17.39 6.29 2.02
CA ALA A 161 -16.19 6.75 1.35
C ALA A 161 -16.09 6.08 -0.04
N ILE A 162 -15.75 6.88 -1.04
CA ILE A 162 -15.42 6.43 -2.39
C ILE A 162 -13.92 6.62 -2.55
N ILE A 163 -13.20 5.51 -2.70
CA ILE A 163 -11.77 5.48 -2.98
C ILE A 163 -11.61 5.38 -4.50
N GLY A 164 -10.88 6.32 -5.09
CA GLY A 164 -10.82 6.45 -6.55
C GLY A 164 -9.79 5.57 -7.23
N GLU A 165 -9.51 4.40 -6.69
CA GLU A 165 -8.59 3.42 -7.26
C GLU A 165 -9.03 2.92 -8.66
N PRO A 166 -8.08 2.53 -9.53
CA PRO A 166 -8.37 2.14 -10.91
C PRO A 166 -9.01 0.74 -11.02
N THR A 167 -10.30 0.65 -10.77
CA THR A 167 -11.09 -0.60 -10.81
C THR A 167 -11.73 -0.90 -12.17
N GLY A 168 -11.36 -0.16 -13.22
CA GLY A 168 -12.02 -0.24 -14.52
C GLY A 168 -13.49 0.22 -14.47
N MET A 169 -13.80 1.20 -13.61
CA MET A 169 -15.14 1.75 -13.34
C MET A 169 -16.13 0.70 -12.79
N LYS A 170 -15.62 -0.36 -12.18
CA LYS A 170 -16.43 -1.33 -11.45
C LYS A 170 -16.39 -1.00 -9.96
N LEU A 171 -17.53 -1.17 -9.30
CA LEU A 171 -17.60 -1.05 -7.86
C LEU A 171 -16.89 -2.24 -7.22
N VAL A 172 -15.93 -1.95 -6.33
CA VAL A 172 -15.21 -2.93 -5.52
C VAL A 172 -15.50 -2.61 -4.06
N ASN A 173 -16.17 -3.51 -3.36
CA ASN A 173 -16.62 -3.34 -1.97
C ASN A 173 -15.95 -4.31 -1.00
N ALA A 174 -14.96 -5.10 -1.48
CA ALA A 174 -14.17 -6.01 -0.66
C ALA A 174 -12.79 -6.24 -1.28
N HIS A 175 -11.79 -6.47 -0.44
CA HIS A 175 -10.46 -6.91 -0.85
C HIS A 175 -9.77 -7.71 0.25
N LYS A 176 -8.84 -8.57 -0.15
CA LYS A 176 -7.97 -9.25 0.81
C LYS A 176 -7.03 -8.28 1.49
N GLY A 177 -6.71 -8.54 2.75
CA GLY A 177 -5.61 -7.86 3.43
C GLY A 177 -4.26 -8.23 2.81
N GLY A 178 -3.24 -7.44 3.11
CA GLY A 178 -1.87 -7.71 2.73
C GLY A 178 -0.95 -7.50 3.91
N THR A 179 -0.25 -8.56 4.34
CA THR A 179 0.74 -8.45 5.41
C THR A 179 2.09 -8.87 4.87
N MET A 180 3.12 -8.06 5.09
CA MET A 180 4.49 -8.31 4.70
C MET A 180 5.36 -8.63 5.91
N PHE A 181 6.22 -9.63 5.75
CA PHE A 181 7.12 -10.11 6.78
C PHE A 181 8.57 -10.08 6.28
N GLU A 182 9.48 -9.76 7.19
CA GLU A 182 10.92 -9.95 7.01
C GLU A 182 11.38 -11.09 7.91
N THR A 183 12.10 -12.04 7.36
CA THR A 183 12.73 -13.13 8.09
C THR A 183 14.24 -13.02 7.95
N THR A 184 14.91 -12.72 9.06
CA THR A 184 16.37 -12.69 9.14
C THR A 184 16.87 -14.02 9.70
N ILE A 185 17.85 -14.61 9.03
CA ILE A 185 18.44 -15.91 9.36
C ILE A 185 19.92 -15.70 9.68
N THR A 186 20.27 -16.02 10.91
CA THR A 186 21.66 -16.01 11.39
C THR A 186 22.19 -17.44 11.36
N GLY A 187 23.22 -17.67 10.56
CA GLY A 187 23.98 -18.91 10.50
C GLY A 187 25.37 -18.76 11.13
N CYS A 188 26.31 -19.60 10.70
CA CYS A 188 27.70 -19.53 11.11
C CYS A 188 28.60 -19.64 9.89
N ALA A 189 29.27 -18.55 9.55
CA ALA A 189 30.18 -18.51 8.40
C ALA A 189 31.43 -19.40 8.60
N GLY A 190 31.97 -19.92 7.51
CA GLY A 190 33.13 -20.75 7.52
C GLY A 190 33.62 -21.07 6.10
N HIS A 191 34.69 -21.83 5.96
CA HIS A 191 35.17 -22.25 4.66
C HIS A 191 34.23 -23.31 4.06
N ALA A 192 33.85 -23.16 2.80
CA ALA A 192 32.86 -24.04 2.14
C ALA A 192 33.27 -25.53 2.07
N SER A 193 34.55 -25.86 2.21
CA SER A 193 35.00 -27.25 2.28
C SER A 193 34.82 -27.92 3.65
N GLN A 194 34.43 -27.16 4.67
CA GLN A 194 34.26 -27.62 6.05
C GLN A 194 32.79 -27.37 6.54
N THR A 195 31.86 -27.90 5.78
CA THR A 195 30.42 -27.66 6.02
C THR A 195 29.93 -28.10 7.40
N GLN A 196 30.62 -29.08 8.03
CA GLN A 196 30.33 -29.56 9.37
C GLN A 196 30.65 -28.54 10.50
N ASN A 197 31.47 -27.51 10.19
CA ASN A 197 31.92 -26.51 11.17
C ASN A 197 31.14 -25.18 11.04
N GLY A 198 30.16 -25.10 10.13
CA GLY A 198 29.38 -23.90 9.91
C GLY A 198 27.87 -24.18 9.77
N VAL A 199 27.09 -23.14 9.78
CA VAL A 199 25.65 -23.19 9.54
C VAL A 199 25.29 -22.31 8.36
N ASN A 200 24.85 -22.90 7.27
CA ASN A 200 24.56 -22.16 6.04
C ASN A 200 23.16 -21.52 6.12
N ALA A 201 23.11 -20.20 6.29
CA ALA A 201 21.89 -19.44 6.37
C ALA A 201 21.01 -19.52 5.10
N ILE A 202 21.64 -19.67 3.90
CA ILE A 202 20.86 -19.86 2.65
C ILE A 202 20.17 -21.22 2.65
N SER A 203 20.82 -22.27 3.18
CA SER A 203 20.19 -23.58 3.30
C SER A 203 19.01 -23.56 4.27
N LEU A 204 19.12 -22.81 5.39
CA LEU A 204 18.02 -22.61 6.32
C LEU A 204 16.87 -21.81 5.66
N ALA A 205 17.20 -20.79 4.85
CA ALA A 205 16.21 -20.08 4.06
C ALA A 205 15.43 -21.00 3.12
N GLY A 206 16.10 -21.97 2.49
CA GLY A 206 15.44 -22.98 1.66
C GLY A 206 14.42 -23.82 2.43
N LEU A 207 14.69 -24.18 3.69
CA LEU A 207 13.72 -24.87 4.56
C LEU A 207 12.54 -23.98 4.93
N CYS A 208 12.79 -22.71 5.22
CA CYS A 208 11.75 -21.69 5.45
C CYS A 208 10.83 -21.54 4.23
N ILE A 209 11.40 -21.39 3.03
CA ILE A 209 10.65 -21.30 1.77
C ILE A 209 9.81 -22.57 1.55
N SER A 210 10.39 -23.74 1.76
CA SER A 210 9.66 -25.02 1.62
C SER A 210 8.44 -25.13 2.55
N PHE A 211 8.51 -24.56 3.76
CA PHE A 211 7.35 -24.49 4.65
C PHE A 211 6.29 -23.53 4.09
N LEU A 212 6.68 -22.33 3.66
CA LEU A 212 5.78 -21.32 3.11
C LEU A 212 5.06 -21.82 1.84
N ASP A 213 5.78 -22.51 0.96
CA ASP A 213 5.20 -23.12 -0.26
C ASP A 213 4.16 -24.21 0.09
N LYS A 214 4.46 -25.05 1.09
CA LYS A 214 3.48 -26.05 1.57
C LYS A 214 2.23 -25.37 2.14
N LYS A 215 2.40 -24.28 2.88
CA LYS A 215 1.26 -23.52 3.42
C LYS A 215 0.45 -22.85 2.31
N ALA A 216 1.10 -22.33 1.27
CA ALA A 216 0.41 -21.77 0.10
C ALA A 216 -0.49 -22.84 -0.58
N GLU A 217 0.03 -24.06 -0.77
CA GLU A 217 -0.79 -25.17 -1.32
C GLU A 217 -1.90 -25.64 -0.34
N GLU A 218 -1.65 -25.61 0.97
CA GLU A 218 -2.71 -25.87 1.97
C GLU A 218 -3.84 -24.86 1.87
N PHE A 219 -3.53 -23.56 1.77
CA PHE A 219 -4.54 -22.51 1.61
C PHE A 219 -5.37 -22.69 0.34
N LYS A 220 -4.72 -23.07 -0.75
CA LYS A 220 -5.39 -23.33 -2.02
C LYS A 220 -6.37 -24.50 -1.95
N ILE A 221 -6.04 -25.57 -1.23
CA ILE A 221 -6.82 -26.81 -1.18
C ILE A 221 -7.91 -26.75 -0.11
N LYS A 222 -7.61 -26.27 1.09
CA LYS A 222 -8.47 -26.36 2.28
C LYS A 222 -8.45 -25.15 3.21
N GLY A 223 -7.81 -24.05 2.77
CA GLY A 223 -7.79 -22.81 3.55
C GLY A 223 -9.11 -22.04 3.52
N PRO A 224 -9.16 -20.89 4.23
CA PRO A 224 -10.29 -19.97 4.16
C PRO A 224 -10.60 -19.59 2.71
N ARG A 225 -11.89 -19.48 2.39
CA ARG A 225 -12.35 -19.16 1.03
C ARG A 225 -13.41 -18.07 1.04
N ASP A 226 -13.34 -17.23 0.03
CA ASP A 226 -14.39 -16.28 -0.35
C ASP A 226 -14.45 -16.21 -1.88
N ASP A 227 -15.51 -16.75 -2.47
CA ASP A 227 -15.66 -16.86 -3.93
C ASP A 227 -15.85 -15.50 -4.63
N ARG A 228 -15.98 -14.40 -3.88
CA ARG A 228 -15.97 -13.03 -4.40
C ARG A 228 -14.55 -12.52 -4.68
N MET A 229 -13.52 -13.19 -4.17
CA MET A 229 -12.11 -12.83 -4.31
C MET A 229 -11.44 -13.63 -5.43
N GLU A 230 -10.41 -13.06 -6.06
CA GLU A 230 -9.59 -13.75 -7.06
C GLU A 230 -8.10 -13.70 -6.67
N PRO A 231 -7.46 -14.84 -6.41
CA PRO A 231 -8.05 -16.16 -6.18
C PRO A 231 -8.87 -16.20 -4.88
N PRO A 232 -9.84 -17.15 -4.75
CA PRO A 232 -10.78 -17.18 -3.64
C PRO A 232 -10.21 -17.75 -2.32
N TYR A 233 -8.93 -17.72 -2.12
CA TYR A 233 -8.21 -18.25 -0.96
C TYR A 233 -7.02 -17.35 -0.59
N ASN A 234 -6.46 -17.56 0.61
CA ASN A 234 -5.25 -16.86 1.04
C ASN A 234 -4.05 -17.24 0.17
N THR A 235 -3.19 -16.28 -0.14
CA THR A 235 -1.99 -16.52 -0.95
C THR A 235 -0.73 -16.08 -0.22
N ILE A 236 0.37 -16.79 -0.47
CA ILE A 236 1.70 -16.47 0.05
C ILE A 236 2.63 -16.23 -1.15
N SER A 237 3.50 -15.24 -1.04
CA SER A 237 4.52 -14.94 -2.04
C SER A 237 5.83 -14.57 -1.36
N ILE A 238 6.94 -15.16 -1.80
CA ILE A 238 8.28 -14.76 -1.41
C ILE A 238 8.74 -13.71 -2.42
N GLY A 239 8.98 -12.48 -1.96
CA GLY A 239 9.32 -11.34 -2.82
C GLY A 239 10.81 -11.25 -3.10
N THR A 240 11.63 -11.36 -2.05
CA THR A 240 13.10 -11.25 -2.18
C THR A 240 13.81 -12.24 -1.27
N ILE A 241 15.03 -12.62 -1.69
CA ILE A 241 15.99 -13.37 -0.91
C ILE A 241 17.37 -12.77 -1.12
N GLU A 242 18.07 -12.47 -0.04
CA GLU A 242 19.44 -11.95 -0.05
C GLU A 242 20.29 -12.72 0.95
N GLY A 243 21.46 -13.24 0.54
CA GLY A 243 22.30 -14.00 1.47
C GLY A 243 23.64 -14.40 0.91
N GLY A 244 24.57 -14.68 1.84
CA GLY A 244 25.93 -15.08 1.51
C GLY A 244 26.80 -13.92 1.02
N THR A 245 28.11 -14.18 0.89
CA THR A 245 29.12 -13.19 0.48
C THR A 245 30.01 -13.69 -0.67
N ALA A 246 30.29 -14.99 -0.73
CA ALA A 246 31.10 -15.59 -1.79
C ALA A 246 30.78 -17.09 -1.90
N HIS A 247 31.02 -17.69 -3.08
CA HIS A 247 30.72 -19.09 -3.36
C HIS A 247 31.53 -20.10 -2.53
N ASN A 248 32.69 -19.70 -2.02
CA ASN A 248 33.61 -20.53 -1.21
C ASN A 248 33.48 -20.25 0.31
N ILE A 249 32.47 -19.50 0.73
CA ILE A 249 32.19 -19.20 2.14
C ILE A 249 30.78 -19.75 2.48
N ILE A 250 30.68 -20.45 3.61
CA ILE A 250 29.37 -20.83 4.18
C ILE A 250 28.60 -19.53 4.51
N ALA A 251 27.42 -19.35 3.98
CA ALA A 251 26.63 -18.13 4.21
C ALA A 251 26.28 -17.97 5.69
N GLY A 252 26.82 -16.92 6.33
CA GLY A 252 26.56 -16.62 7.74
C GLY A 252 25.26 -15.86 7.98
N SER A 253 24.66 -15.28 6.93
CA SER A 253 23.39 -14.58 7.01
C SER A 253 22.56 -14.75 5.74
N CYS A 254 21.24 -14.71 5.90
CA CYS A 254 20.28 -14.63 4.80
C CYS A 254 19.03 -13.88 5.26
N LYS A 255 18.40 -13.14 4.35
CA LYS A 255 17.17 -12.41 4.58
C LYS A 255 16.14 -12.78 3.53
N LEU A 256 14.91 -12.99 3.97
CA LEU A 256 13.73 -13.20 3.13
C LEU A 256 12.74 -12.08 3.38
N VAL A 257 12.13 -11.55 2.32
CA VAL A 257 10.90 -10.76 2.42
C VAL A 257 9.79 -11.53 1.73
N TRP A 258 8.72 -11.76 2.45
CA TRP A 258 7.56 -12.51 1.98
C TRP A 258 6.26 -11.88 2.45
N GLY A 259 5.17 -12.19 1.77
CA GLY A 259 3.87 -11.61 2.07
C GLY A 259 2.75 -12.63 2.04
N CYS A 260 1.70 -12.34 2.81
CA CYS A 260 0.43 -13.07 2.79
C CYS A 260 -0.70 -12.14 2.38
N ARG A 261 -1.48 -12.52 1.37
CA ARG A 261 -2.77 -11.91 1.07
C ARG A 261 -3.86 -12.75 1.71
N SER A 262 -4.55 -12.21 2.71
CA SER A 262 -5.49 -12.96 3.55
C SER A 262 -6.91 -12.41 3.49
N ILE A 263 -7.88 -13.30 3.58
CA ILE A 263 -9.31 -12.99 3.64
C ILE A 263 -9.66 -12.38 5.01
N ALA A 264 -9.11 -12.95 6.09
CA ALA A 264 -9.21 -12.38 7.44
C ALA A 264 -7.83 -11.92 7.94
N LYS A 265 -7.80 -10.88 8.77
CA LYS A 265 -6.54 -10.35 9.34
C LYS A 265 -5.82 -11.39 10.18
N GLU A 266 -6.57 -12.16 10.95
CA GLU A 266 -6.09 -13.20 11.85
C GLU A 266 -5.34 -14.33 11.13
N ASP A 267 -5.66 -14.57 9.85
CA ASP A 267 -5.02 -15.62 9.05
C ASP A 267 -3.53 -15.35 8.83
N ALA A 268 -3.14 -14.11 8.56
CA ALA A 268 -1.74 -13.73 8.34
C ALA A 268 -0.93 -13.82 9.64
N ILE A 269 -1.52 -13.42 10.77
CA ILE A 269 -0.90 -13.52 12.11
C ILE A 269 -0.71 -14.97 12.48
N SER A 270 -1.75 -15.81 12.30
CA SER A 270 -1.70 -17.24 12.57
C SER A 270 -0.64 -17.94 11.73
N LEU A 271 -0.51 -17.57 10.45
CA LEU A 271 0.54 -18.10 9.57
C LEU A 271 1.94 -17.74 10.09
N MET A 272 2.15 -16.50 10.53
CA MET A 272 3.42 -16.05 11.09
C MET A 272 3.77 -16.85 12.37
N ASP A 273 2.81 -17.04 13.26
CA ASP A 273 3.00 -17.82 14.49
C ASP A 273 3.33 -19.29 14.18
N GLU A 274 2.62 -19.91 13.24
CA GLU A 274 2.92 -21.28 12.78
C GLU A 274 4.32 -21.37 12.18
N PHE A 275 4.72 -20.40 11.37
CA PHE A 275 6.05 -20.34 10.76
C PHE A 275 7.15 -20.21 11.82
N ILE A 276 7.00 -19.28 12.77
CA ILE A 276 7.96 -19.09 13.88
C ILE A 276 8.07 -20.40 14.71
N ASN A 277 6.93 -21.00 15.03
CA ASN A 277 6.90 -22.25 15.78
C ASN A 277 7.61 -23.39 15.04
N TYR A 278 7.39 -23.52 13.72
CA TYR A 278 8.08 -24.49 12.89
C TYR A 278 9.59 -24.25 12.84
N CYS A 279 10.03 -23.01 12.64
CA CYS A 279 11.44 -22.68 12.66
C CYS A 279 12.11 -23.06 13.98
N ASN A 280 11.48 -22.75 15.11
CA ASN A 280 12.02 -23.00 16.43
C ASN A 280 12.05 -24.50 16.80
N ARG A 281 11.09 -25.30 16.33
CA ARG A 281 10.97 -26.72 16.70
C ARG A 281 11.67 -27.66 15.74
N GLU A 282 11.60 -27.36 14.44
CA GLU A 282 12.02 -28.30 13.40
C GLU A 282 13.31 -27.86 12.70
N ILE A 283 13.51 -26.54 12.46
CA ILE A 283 14.68 -26.07 11.70
C ILE A 283 15.88 -25.81 12.62
N ILE A 284 15.74 -24.97 13.62
CA ILE A 284 16.85 -24.43 14.43
C ILE A 284 17.58 -25.50 15.26
N PRO A 285 16.93 -26.46 15.96
CA PRO A 285 17.58 -27.27 16.98
C PRO A 285 18.78 -28.11 16.53
N PRO A 286 18.80 -28.73 15.33
CA PRO A 286 19.99 -29.44 14.85
C PRO A 286 21.23 -28.55 14.71
N PHE A 287 21.02 -27.29 14.29
CA PHE A 287 22.08 -26.34 13.96
C PHE A 287 22.64 -25.61 15.18
N LYS A 288 21.87 -25.47 16.25
CA LYS A 288 22.37 -24.95 17.52
C LYS A 288 23.46 -25.79 18.17
N LYS A 289 23.60 -27.05 17.76
CA LYS A 289 24.71 -27.91 18.16
C LYS A 289 26.05 -27.51 17.51
N ILE A 290 25.98 -26.80 16.36
CA ILE A 290 27.15 -26.32 15.63
C ILE A 290 27.43 -24.87 16.04
N SER A 291 26.43 -24.03 16.11
CA SER A 291 26.52 -22.64 16.56
C SER A 291 25.31 -22.24 17.41
N THR A 292 25.56 -21.81 18.64
CA THR A 292 24.54 -21.34 19.59
C THR A 292 23.84 -20.08 19.11
N ASP A 293 24.46 -19.31 18.24
CA ASP A 293 23.96 -18.03 17.70
C ASP A 293 23.03 -18.23 16.51
N THR A 294 22.84 -19.48 16.06
CA THR A 294 21.89 -19.77 14.95
C THR A 294 20.48 -19.34 15.33
N GLU A 295 19.89 -18.46 14.55
CA GLU A 295 18.58 -17.89 14.81
C GLU A 295 17.81 -17.65 13.51
N ILE A 296 16.48 -17.73 13.59
CA ILE A 296 15.54 -17.31 12.55
C ILE A 296 14.55 -16.36 13.22
N LEU A 297 14.63 -15.09 12.90
CA LEU A 297 13.77 -14.04 13.44
C LEU A 297 12.84 -13.55 12.34
N THR A 298 11.53 -13.53 12.62
CA THR A 298 10.52 -13.00 11.69
C THR A 298 9.79 -11.84 12.34
N THR A 299 9.68 -10.73 11.60
CA THR A 299 8.94 -9.53 12.02
C THR A 299 7.95 -9.11 10.93
N GLU A 300 6.83 -8.58 11.33
CA GLU A 300 5.93 -7.87 10.41
C GLU A 300 6.56 -6.53 10.02
N ILE A 301 6.62 -6.25 8.72
CA ILE A 301 7.11 -4.96 8.19
C ILE A 301 5.94 -4.00 8.05
N ASN A 302 4.84 -4.49 7.49
CA ASN A 302 3.65 -3.70 7.17
C ASN A 302 2.42 -4.60 7.02
N GLY A 303 1.25 -4.07 7.35
CA GLY A 303 -0.01 -4.81 7.24
C GLY A 303 -1.20 -3.92 6.90
N ILE A 304 -1.89 -4.24 5.81
CA ILE A 304 -3.15 -3.64 5.41
C ILE A 304 -4.28 -4.61 5.75
N PRO A 305 -5.27 -4.23 6.56
CA PRO A 305 -6.38 -5.13 6.90
C PRO A 305 -7.26 -5.43 5.68
N PRO A 306 -7.93 -6.59 5.63
CA PRO A 306 -8.91 -6.87 4.60
C PRO A 306 -10.15 -5.97 4.76
N LEU A 307 -10.78 -5.64 3.65
CA LEU A 307 -12.10 -5.04 3.61
C LEU A 307 -13.10 -6.12 3.21
N MET A 308 -14.11 -6.32 4.05
CA MET A 308 -15.20 -7.26 3.76
C MET A 308 -16.46 -6.49 3.35
N ALA A 309 -17.13 -6.98 2.30
CA ALA A 309 -18.40 -6.41 1.85
C ALA A 309 -19.44 -6.48 2.98
N ARG A 310 -20.23 -5.40 3.13
CA ARG A 310 -21.35 -5.31 4.05
C ARG A 310 -22.66 -5.51 3.28
N GLU A 311 -23.68 -6.11 3.91
CA GLU A 311 -24.97 -6.37 3.27
C GLU A 311 -25.72 -5.10 2.84
N SER A 312 -25.41 -3.95 3.45
CA SER A 312 -25.95 -2.65 3.04
C SER A 312 -24.84 -1.62 3.11
N ASN A 313 -24.20 -1.38 1.99
CA ASN A 313 -23.18 -0.34 1.88
C ASN A 313 -23.84 0.90 1.23
N PRO A 314 -23.93 2.03 1.93
CA PRO A 314 -24.55 3.23 1.37
C PRO A 314 -23.82 3.84 0.18
N ALA A 315 -22.61 3.36 -0.15
CA ALA A 315 -21.87 3.75 -1.35
C ALA A 315 -22.26 2.95 -2.60
N GLU A 316 -23.01 1.87 -2.48
CA GLU A 316 -23.55 1.04 -3.57
C GLU A 316 -24.91 1.56 -4.05
#